data_19c672ae77ff613c320c19b1b7112407
#
_entry.id   19c672ae77ff613c320c19b1b7112407
#
_cell.length_a   1.000
_cell.length_b   1.000
_cell.length_c   1.000
_cell.angle_alpha   90.00
_cell.angle_beta   90.00
_cell.angle_gamma   90.00
#
_symmetry.space_group_name_H-M   'P 1'
#
loop_
_entity.id
_entity.type
_entity.pdbx_description
1 polymer ?
#
loop_
_entity_poly.entity_id
_entity_poly.type
_entity_poly.pdbx_seq_one_letter_code
_entity_poly.pdbx_strand_id
1 'polypeptide(L)'
;SMSGSVYALNKWPEQYDKLIADPSLISNLVPEIIRWQTPLAYMRRTATKDVEFRGKQIKKDDQVLLWYLSANRDEAVFGDNADVVDLERPNADRHLAFGHGIHYCMGARIAELQLRILWEEILPRFERIEVQAEPERTLSAFVKGYTQLPVQVRRK
;
A
#
# COMPACT_ATOMS: atom_id res chain seq x y z
N SER A 1 7.38 0.14 0.32
CA SER A 1 6.44 -0.52 -0.61
C SER A 1 7.13 -1.56 -1.52
N MET A 2 8.38 -1.35 -1.94
CA MET A 2 9.10 -2.31 -2.82
C MET A 2 9.15 -3.71 -2.20
N SER A 3 9.75 -3.87 -1.02
CA SER A 3 9.75 -5.16 -0.30
C SER A 3 8.33 -5.66 0.00
N GLY A 4 7.41 -4.73 0.27
CA GLY A 4 6.01 -5.06 0.49
C GLY A 4 5.31 -5.66 -0.72
N SER A 5 5.67 -5.24 -1.95
CA SER A 5 5.11 -5.85 -3.16
C SER A 5 5.59 -7.29 -3.36
N VAL A 6 6.87 -7.54 -3.10
CA VAL A 6 7.41 -8.91 -3.14
C VAL A 6 6.73 -9.79 -2.10
N TYR A 7 6.62 -9.32 -0.87
CA TYR A 7 5.95 -10.07 0.20
C TYR A 7 4.46 -10.32 -0.13
N ALA A 8 3.74 -9.31 -0.62
CA ALA A 8 2.35 -9.43 -0.98
C ALA A 8 2.13 -10.47 -2.08
N LEU A 9 2.89 -10.42 -3.17
CA LEU A 9 2.75 -11.38 -4.26
C LEU A 9 3.14 -12.82 -3.85
N ASN A 10 3.99 -13.01 -2.84
CA ASN A 10 4.23 -14.33 -2.27
C ASN A 10 3.09 -14.79 -1.35
N LYS A 11 2.43 -13.86 -0.68
CA LYS A 11 1.27 -14.17 0.17
C LYS A 11 0.02 -14.52 -0.65
N TRP A 12 -0.11 -13.95 -1.83
CA TRP A 12 -1.17 -14.24 -2.82
C TRP A 12 -0.54 -14.69 -4.14
N PRO A 13 -0.09 -15.95 -4.21
CA PRO A 13 0.65 -16.47 -5.36
C PRO A 13 -0.16 -16.43 -6.67
N GLU A 14 -1.47 -16.56 -6.61
CA GLU A 14 -2.37 -16.43 -7.76
C GLU A 14 -2.32 -15.03 -8.40
N GLN A 15 -2.08 -13.99 -7.60
CA GLN A 15 -1.89 -12.62 -8.11
C GLN A 15 -0.53 -12.48 -8.78
N TYR A 16 0.49 -13.17 -8.25
CA TYR A 16 1.81 -13.21 -8.89
C TYR A 16 1.76 -13.93 -10.24
N ASP A 17 1.02 -15.04 -10.32
CA ASP A 17 0.84 -15.79 -11.57
C ASP A 17 0.12 -14.95 -12.63
N LYS A 18 -0.93 -14.21 -12.25
CA LYS A 18 -1.59 -13.23 -13.13
C LYS A 18 -0.61 -12.18 -13.64
N LEU A 19 0.22 -11.60 -12.75
CA LEU A 19 1.19 -10.57 -13.11
C LEU A 19 2.26 -11.09 -14.09
N ILE A 20 2.72 -12.33 -13.90
CA ILE A 20 3.69 -12.97 -14.81
C ILE A 20 3.06 -13.23 -16.18
N ALA A 21 1.79 -13.66 -16.20
CA ALA A 21 1.05 -13.95 -17.43
C ALA A 21 0.68 -12.67 -18.20
N ASP A 22 0.35 -11.60 -17.48
CA ASP A 22 -0.02 -10.31 -18.05
C ASP A 22 0.71 -9.14 -17.35
N PRO A 23 1.89 -8.73 -17.87
CA PRO A 23 2.63 -7.59 -17.33
C PRO A 23 1.90 -6.24 -17.40
N SER A 24 0.82 -6.11 -18.17
CA SER A 24 0.03 -4.87 -18.19
C SER A 24 -0.61 -4.57 -16.83
N LEU A 25 -0.80 -5.59 -15.99
CA LEU A 25 -1.29 -5.48 -14.62
C LEU A 25 -0.33 -4.69 -13.69
N ILE A 26 0.91 -4.41 -14.10
CA ILE A 26 1.82 -3.53 -13.34
C ILE A 26 1.16 -2.17 -13.08
N SER A 27 0.37 -1.67 -14.02
CA SER A 27 -0.34 -0.39 -13.87
C SER A 27 -1.28 -0.37 -12.66
N ASN A 28 -1.94 -1.49 -12.35
CA ASN A 28 -2.83 -1.62 -11.20
C ASN A 28 -2.15 -2.22 -9.96
N LEU A 29 -1.10 -3.01 -10.16
CA LEU A 29 -0.24 -3.49 -9.06
C LEU A 29 0.27 -2.32 -8.20
N VAL A 30 0.71 -1.23 -8.82
CA VAL A 30 1.33 -0.11 -8.12
C VAL A 30 0.38 0.51 -7.10
N PRO A 31 -0.80 1.03 -7.46
CA PRO A 31 -1.73 1.58 -6.48
C PRO A 31 -2.24 0.53 -5.49
N GLU A 32 -2.47 -0.72 -5.92
CA GLU A 32 -2.95 -1.77 -5.04
C GLU A 32 -1.94 -2.13 -3.95
N ILE A 33 -0.66 -2.23 -4.29
CA ILE A 33 0.40 -2.47 -3.30
C ILE A 33 0.54 -1.28 -2.35
N ILE A 34 0.44 -0.06 -2.83
CA ILE A 34 0.48 1.15 -1.99
C ILE A 34 -0.71 1.17 -1.03
N ARG A 35 -1.91 0.84 -1.53
CA ARG A 35 -3.12 0.68 -0.73
C ARG A 35 -2.92 -0.36 0.37
N TRP A 36 -2.56 -1.58 -0.01
CA TRP A 36 -2.45 -2.69 0.93
C TRP A 36 -1.31 -2.52 1.93
N GLN A 37 -0.13 -2.10 1.48
CA GLN A 37 1.02 -1.88 2.36
C GLN A 37 0.79 -0.73 3.33
N THR A 38 0.17 0.37 2.88
CA THR A 38 -0.06 1.58 3.67
C THR A 38 1.16 1.92 4.55
N PRO A 39 2.27 2.44 3.99
CA PRO A 39 3.55 2.55 4.69
C PRO A 39 3.51 3.39 5.96
N LEU A 40 2.62 4.38 6.02
CA LEU A 40 2.34 5.19 7.20
C LEU A 40 0.95 4.84 7.72
N ALA A 41 0.87 4.40 8.98
CA ALA A 41 -0.38 3.93 9.57
C ALA A 41 -1.43 5.04 9.74
N TYR A 42 -0.99 6.23 10.11
CA TYR A 42 -1.88 7.38 10.36
C TYR A 42 -1.14 8.71 10.20
N MET A 43 -1.91 9.79 10.17
CA MET A 43 -1.43 11.16 10.33
C MET A 43 -2.31 11.92 11.32
N ARG A 44 -1.72 12.88 12.04
CA ARG A 44 -2.43 13.73 13.00
C ARG A 44 -2.76 15.08 12.38
N ARG A 45 -3.92 15.61 12.74
CA ARG A 45 -4.35 16.99 12.50
C ARG A 45 -4.80 17.62 13.81
N THR A 46 -4.79 18.94 13.88
CA THR A 46 -5.37 19.71 14.97
C THR A 46 -6.55 20.51 14.40
N ALA A 47 -7.70 20.41 15.05
CA ALA A 47 -8.88 21.15 14.64
C ALA A 47 -8.66 22.67 14.84
N THR A 48 -8.92 23.46 13.81
CA THR A 48 -8.73 24.93 13.87
C THR A 48 -9.96 25.66 14.38
N LYS A 49 -11.11 24.96 14.44
CA LYS A 49 -12.40 25.46 14.93
C LYS A 49 -13.25 24.30 15.41
N ASP A 50 -14.31 24.61 16.15
CA ASP A 50 -15.34 23.64 16.48
C ASP A 50 -16.02 23.16 15.21
N VAL A 51 -16.26 21.85 15.09
CA VAL A 51 -16.93 21.23 13.95
C VAL A 51 -17.71 20.01 14.40
N GLU A 52 -18.89 19.82 13.83
CA GLU A 52 -19.60 18.56 13.93
C GLU A 52 -19.21 17.63 12.77
N PHE A 53 -18.86 16.41 13.10
CA PHE A 53 -18.54 15.38 12.12
C PHE A 53 -19.27 14.06 12.48
N ARG A 54 -20.20 13.64 11.63
CA ARG A 54 -21.02 12.43 11.83
C ARG A 54 -21.66 12.34 13.21
N GLY A 55 -22.27 13.43 13.69
CA GLY A 55 -22.94 13.52 14.98
C GLY A 55 -21.98 13.63 16.19
N LYS A 56 -20.69 13.76 15.97
CA LYS A 56 -19.68 13.96 17.02
C LYS A 56 -19.14 15.38 16.96
N GLN A 57 -19.03 16.01 18.14
CA GLN A 57 -18.44 17.33 18.28
C GLN A 57 -16.92 17.20 18.41
N ILE A 58 -16.19 17.84 17.49
CA ILE A 58 -14.75 18.04 17.55
C ILE A 58 -14.53 19.50 17.92
N LYS A 59 -13.83 19.74 19.02
CA LYS A 59 -13.54 21.09 19.49
C LYS A 59 -12.29 21.67 18.82
N LYS A 60 -12.22 22.98 18.77
CA LYS A 60 -10.98 23.67 18.44
C LYS A 60 -9.85 23.13 19.31
N ASP A 61 -8.67 22.94 18.72
CA ASP A 61 -7.45 22.40 19.31
C ASP A 61 -7.48 20.89 19.61
N ASP A 62 -8.60 20.19 19.36
CA ASP A 62 -8.64 18.72 19.44
C ASP A 62 -7.69 18.08 18.42
N GLN A 63 -7.06 16.98 18.84
CA GLN A 63 -6.18 16.18 17.99
C GLN A 63 -6.98 15.08 17.30
N VAL A 64 -6.96 15.09 15.97
CA VAL A 64 -7.67 14.12 15.12
C VAL A 64 -6.67 13.22 14.42
N LEU A 65 -6.76 11.91 14.63
CA LEU A 65 -5.95 10.91 13.93
C LEU A 65 -6.67 10.41 12.69
N LEU A 66 -6.02 10.52 11.55
CA LEU A 66 -6.48 10.01 10.26
C LEU A 66 -5.83 8.63 10.04
N TRP A 67 -6.58 7.57 10.31
CA TRP A 67 -6.10 6.19 10.19
C TRP A 67 -6.12 5.71 8.75
N TYR A 68 -5.03 5.96 8.00
CA TYR A 68 -4.89 5.53 6.61
C TYR A 68 -4.96 4.01 6.46
N LEU A 69 -4.39 3.27 7.43
CA LEU A 69 -4.42 1.82 7.43
C LEU A 69 -5.86 1.27 7.44
N SER A 70 -6.73 1.85 8.27
CA SER A 70 -8.15 1.48 8.34
C SER A 70 -8.90 1.93 7.08
N ALA A 71 -8.68 3.18 6.66
CA ALA A 71 -9.34 3.74 5.48
C ALA A 71 -9.03 2.95 4.19
N ASN A 72 -7.79 2.45 4.06
CA ASN A 72 -7.38 1.65 2.92
C ASN A 72 -7.89 0.19 2.96
N ARG A 73 -8.62 -0.18 4.02
CA ARG A 73 -9.28 -1.47 4.22
C ARG A 73 -10.79 -1.32 4.47
N ASP A 74 -11.34 -0.16 4.15
CA ASP A 74 -12.77 0.10 4.28
C ASP A 74 -13.53 -0.70 3.23
N GLU A 75 -14.30 -1.71 3.66
CA GLU A 75 -15.10 -2.58 2.80
C GLU A 75 -16.17 -1.80 2.03
N ALA A 76 -16.67 -0.71 2.58
CA ALA A 76 -17.60 0.18 1.87
C ALA A 76 -16.97 0.85 0.64
N VAL A 77 -15.63 0.92 0.59
CA VAL A 77 -14.89 1.52 -0.52
C VAL A 77 -14.24 0.46 -1.39
N PHE A 78 -13.62 -0.56 -0.78
CA PHE A 78 -12.78 -1.53 -1.47
C PHE A 78 -13.40 -2.94 -1.58
N GLY A 79 -14.64 -3.12 -1.07
CA GLY A 79 -15.35 -4.40 -1.09
C GLY A 79 -14.91 -5.37 0.01
N ASP A 80 -15.59 -6.50 0.10
CA ASP A 80 -15.40 -7.50 1.16
C ASP A 80 -13.98 -8.12 1.17
N ASN A 81 -13.24 -7.97 0.08
CA ASN A 81 -11.85 -8.42 -0.05
C ASN A 81 -10.82 -7.31 0.21
N ALA A 82 -11.18 -6.25 0.95
CA ALA A 82 -10.33 -5.09 1.20
C ALA A 82 -8.98 -5.43 1.86
N ASP A 83 -8.89 -6.52 2.62
CA ASP A 83 -7.64 -7.00 3.25
C ASP A 83 -6.71 -7.77 2.31
N VAL A 84 -7.19 -8.18 1.14
CA VAL A 84 -6.46 -8.96 0.14
C VAL A 84 -5.84 -8.05 -0.91
N VAL A 85 -4.74 -8.49 -1.51
CA VAL A 85 -4.21 -7.87 -2.73
C VAL A 85 -4.96 -8.45 -3.93
N ASP A 86 -5.48 -7.57 -4.77
CA ASP A 86 -6.21 -7.90 -5.98
C ASP A 86 -5.76 -6.99 -7.12
N LEU A 87 -5.02 -7.54 -8.08
CA LEU A 87 -4.46 -6.78 -9.20
C LEU A 87 -5.52 -6.32 -10.21
N GLU A 88 -6.75 -6.78 -10.07
CA GLU A 88 -7.89 -6.38 -10.91
C GLU A 88 -8.87 -5.46 -10.16
N ARG A 89 -8.51 -5.00 -8.96
CA ARG A 89 -9.34 -4.08 -8.17
C ARG A 89 -9.56 -2.76 -8.92
N PRO A 90 -10.80 -2.40 -9.24
CA PRO A 90 -11.10 -1.28 -10.15
C PRO A 90 -10.83 0.11 -9.54
N ASN A 91 -10.69 0.18 -8.22
CA ASN A 91 -10.56 1.44 -7.47
C ASN A 91 -9.34 1.45 -6.53
N ALA A 92 -8.30 0.69 -6.87
CA ALA A 92 -7.07 0.63 -6.09
C ALA A 92 -6.42 2.01 -5.89
N ASP A 93 -6.53 2.90 -6.86
CA ASP A 93 -6.03 4.27 -6.87
C ASP A 93 -6.75 5.21 -5.88
N ARG A 94 -7.93 4.82 -5.34
CA ARG A 94 -8.67 5.60 -4.34
C ARG A 94 -8.07 5.53 -2.93
N HIS A 95 -6.93 4.87 -2.78
CA HIS A 95 -6.27 4.75 -1.48
C HIS A 95 -5.84 6.10 -0.89
N LEU A 96 -5.77 6.16 0.44
CA LEU A 96 -5.33 7.32 1.20
C LEU A 96 -3.88 7.20 1.72
N ALA A 97 -3.08 6.26 1.20
CA ALA A 97 -1.71 6.03 1.66
C ALA A 97 -0.79 7.25 1.47
N PHE A 98 -1.09 8.10 0.50
CA PHE A 98 -0.41 9.38 0.26
C PHE A 98 -1.07 10.59 0.94
N GLY A 99 -2.12 10.34 1.73
CA GLY A 99 -2.92 11.41 2.32
C GLY A 99 -3.89 12.04 1.34
N HIS A 100 -4.43 13.20 1.73
CA HIS A 100 -5.39 13.96 0.92
C HIS A 100 -5.28 15.47 1.22
N GLY A 101 -5.68 16.30 0.25
CA GLY A 101 -5.71 17.75 0.37
C GLY A 101 -4.32 18.38 0.26
N ILE A 102 -4.12 19.52 0.95
CA ILE A 102 -2.89 20.33 0.82
C ILE A 102 -1.62 19.63 1.28
N HIS A 103 -1.75 18.58 2.10
CA HIS A 103 -0.64 17.73 2.56
C HIS A 103 -0.52 16.42 1.78
N TYR A 104 -1.15 16.32 0.60
CA TYR A 104 -0.92 15.17 -0.28
C TYR A 104 0.58 14.99 -0.53
N CYS A 105 1.04 13.74 -0.50
CA CYS A 105 2.46 13.42 -0.65
C CYS A 105 3.04 14.00 -1.95
N MET A 106 4.00 14.91 -1.83
CA MET A 106 4.65 15.50 -3.02
C MET A 106 5.56 14.49 -3.74
N GLY A 107 5.95 13.40 -3.07
CA GLY A 107 6.73 12.30 -3.64
C GLY A 107 5.89 11.17 -4.26
N ALA A 108 4.56 11.27 -4.29
CA ALA A 108 3.67 10.19 -4.71
C ALA A 108 4.02 9.69 -6.12
N ARG A 109 4.14 10.57 -7.09
CA ARG A 109 4.47 10.21 -8.50
C ARG A 109 5.82 9.52 -8.64
N ILE A 110 6.82 9.93 -7.84
CA ILE A 110 8.14 9.29 -7.86
C ILE A 110 8.05 7.90 -7.23
N ALA A 111 7.32 7.74 -6.14
CA ALA A 111 7.12 6.44 -5.49
C ALA A 111 6.40 5.44 -6.42
N GLU A 112 5.35 5.89 -7.11
CA GLU A 112 4.63 5.09 -8.10
C GLU A 112 5.51 4.72 -9.28
N LEU A 113 6.28 5.69 -9.82
CA LEU A 113 7.21 5.46 -10.91
C LEU A 113 8.28 4.44 -10.54
N GLN A 114 8.88 4.56 -9.35
CA GLN A 114 9.89 3.63 -8.86
C GLN A 114 9.33 2.21 -8.72
N LEU A 115 8.12 2.06 -8.20
CA LEU A 115 7.47 0.76 -8.05
C LEU A 115 7.19 0.13 -9.42
N ARG A 116 6.69 0.94 -10.36
CA ARG A 116 6.41 0.51 -11.73
C ARG A 116 7.67 0.03 -12.43
N ILE A 117 8.71 0.87 -12.49
CA ILE A 117 9.99 0.52 -13.13
C ILE A 117 10.59 -0.72 -12.49
N LEU A 118 10.54 -0.85 -11.16
CA LEU A 118 11.04 -2.03 -10.47
C LEU A 118 10.41 -3.31 -11.03
N TRP A 119 9.10 -3.35 -11.21
CA TRP A 119 8.41 -4.54 -11.71
C TRP A 119 8.55 -4.73 -13.21
N GLU A 120 8.61 -3.64 -13.99
CA GLU A 120 8.96 -3.68 -15.42
C GLU A 120 10.35 -4.29 -15.66
N GLU A 121 11.29 -4.08 -14.72
CA GLU A 121 12.65 -4.61 -14.76
C GLU A 121 12.79 -6.02 -14.17
N ILE A 122 11.99 -6.37 -13.16
CA ILE A 122 12.00 -7.69 -12.52
C ILE A 122 11.43 -8.75 -13.44
N LEU A 123 10.23 -8.54 -14.00
CA LEU A 123 9.49 -9.56 -14.72
C LEU A 123 10.24 -10.15 -15.92
N PRO A 124 10.97 -9.38 -16.76
CA PRO A 124 11.71 -9.96 -17.88
C PRO A 124 13.02 -10.66 -17.47
N ARG A 125 13.61 -10.32 -16.30
CA ARG A 125 14.93 -10.80 -15.89
C ARG A 125 14.90 -11.98 -14.94
N PHE A 126 13.83 -12.13 -14.18
CA PHE A 126 13.74 -13.13 -13.12
C PHE A 126 12.48 -13.99 -13.27
N GLU A 127 12.58 -15.26 -12.89
CA GLU A 127 11.43 -16.17 -12.89
C GLU A 127 10.40 -15.73 -11.85
N ARG A 128 10.77 -15.84 -10.59
CA ARG A 128 9.98 -15.44 -9.43
C ARG A 128 10.93 -15.07 -8.30
N ILE A 129 10.60 -14.05 -7.57
CA ILE A 129 11.27 -13.75 -6.29
C ILE A 129 10.50 -14.48 -5.20
N GLU A 130 11.13 -15.48 -4.58
CA GLU A 130 10.52 -16.32 -3.55
C GLU A 130 10.93 -15.84 -2.17
N VAL A 131 9.96 -15.55 -1.32
CA VAL A 131 10.19 -15.22 0.10
C VAL A 131 10.51 -16.50 0.85
N GLN A 132 11.64 -16.52 1.55
CA GLN A 132 12.18 -17.73 2.18
C GLN A 132 11.81 -17.84 3.67
N ALA A 133 11.42 -16.75 4.30
CA ALA A 133 11.02 -16.71 5.70
C ALA A 133 10.10 -15.52 5.97
N GLU A 134 9.38 -15.57 7.10
CA GLU A 134 8.60 -14.44 7.55
C GLU A 134 9.47 -13.19 7.69
N PRO A 135 9.00 -12.01 7.22
CA PRO A 135 9.79 -10.79 7.29
C PRO A 135 9.93 -10.30 8.74
N GLU A 136 11.11 -9.80 9.07
CA GLU A 136 11.27 -8.98 10.26
C GLU A 136 10.69 -7.59 10.00
N ARG A 137 9.86 -7.12 10.93
CA ARG A 137 9.14 -5.86 10.77
C ARG A 137 9.82 -4.74 11.56
N THR A 138 9.74 -3.53 11.01
CA THR A 138 10.13 -2.32 11.75
C THR A 138 9.30 -2.20 13.03
N LEU A 139 9.97 -2.09 14.18
CA LEU A 139 9.31 -1.84 15.46
C LEU A 139 8.86 -0.37 15.52
N SER A 140 7.67 -0.10 15.02
CA SER A 140 7.09 1.25 14.96
C SER A 140 5.57 1.18 14.94
N ALA A 141 4.92 2.04 15.72
CA ALA A 141 3.48 2.25 15.65
C ALA A 141 3.06 3.10 14.43
N PHE A 142 4.01 3.81 13.80
CA PHE A 142 3.75 4.77 12.74
C PHE A 142 4.16 4.25 11.36
N VAL A 143 5.41 3.77 11.22
CA VAL A 143 5.94 3.28 9.94
C VAL A 143 5.76 1.77 9.84
N LYS A 144 5.09 1.32 8.78
CA LYS A 144 4.94 -0.09 8.45
C LYS A 144 5.97 -0.49 7.38
N GLY A 145 7.02 -1.15 7.80
CA GLY A 145 8.10 -1.58 6.93
C GLY A 145 8.71 -2.91 7.38
N TYR A 146 9.73 -3.31 6.66
CA TYR A 146 10.50 -4.51 6.94
C TYR A 146 11.96 -4.12 7.17
N THR A 147 12.57 -4.67 8.22
CA THR A 147 14.00 -4.59 8.47
C THR A 147 14.75 -5.67 7.70
N GLN A 148 14.11 -6.85 7.57
CA GLN A 148 14.63 -7.95 6.76
C GLN A 148 13.48 -8.63 5.99
N LEU A 149 13.77 -9.03 4.76
CA LEU A 149 12.91 -9.87 3.93
C LEU A 149 13.82 -10.84 3.15
N PRO A 150 14.10 -12.03 3.68
CA PRO A 150 14.93 -13.02 3.00
C PRO A 150 14.24 -13.50 1.73
N VAL A 151 14.93 -13.42 0.61
CA VAL A 151 14.38 -13.85 -0.69
C VAL A 151 15.39 -14.69 -1.47
N GLN A 152 14.88 -15.61 -2.27
CA GLN A 152 15.61 -16.29 -3.31
C GLN A 152 15.23 -15.73 -4.67
N VAL A 153 16.22 -15.46 -5.50
CA VAL A 153 16.03 -14.89 -6.85
C VAL A 153 16.70 -15.82 -7.87
N ARG A 154 15.95 -16.20 -8.90
CA ARG A 154 16.46 -16.98 -10.05
C ARG A 154 16.34 -16.15 -11.30
N ARG A 155 17.43 -16.07 -12.08
CA ARG A 155 17.41 -15.44 -13.40
C ARG A 155 16.72 -16.36 -14.41
N LYS A 156 16.01 -15.73 -15.35
CA LYS A 156 15.51 -16.42 -16.56
C LYS A 156 16.63 -16.77 -17.50
#